data_066e864ec3d0d412a6a53bb827b2345e
#
_entry.id   066e864ec3d0d412a6a53bb827b2345e
#
_cell.length_a   1.000
_cell.length_b   1.000
_cell.length_c   1.000
_cell.angle_alpha   90.00
_cell.angle_beta   90.00
_cell.angle_gamma   90.00
#
_symmetry.space_group_name_H-M   'P 1'
#
loop_
_entity.id
_entity.type
_entity.pdbx_description
1 polymer ?
#
loop_
_entity_poly.entity_id
_entity_poly.type
_entity_poly.pdbx_seq_one_letter_code
_entity_poly.pdbx_strand_id
1 'polypeptide(L)'
;MHVPRQRACAWVCAILAAAPAGSPQSASAQALKSGYALSAETCGAGALAFPKLRITLRPGYCAGLVASKDDGLIFPRTLVQVPGARFLVVADMGGWDQKRGRVLLLDPQAAEGRRLKVLLSGLDLPHGLGVGPDARVYVGTVEKILRFDPLDPDPATTVETIIQDLPGAQPTLSDGSKLRRNLHPLKHFVFDRTGRLFVNIGAPSDACATSRNETRPCRAGEGAAPLGAVWMFTPPAGGIFPALRPGDANPAHEVFARGLRNSMALAAHPRFPEAGFALLQGENARDIPDAGKPNEEINLLERGKHYGWPYCHDLTTVSPEYAGFLNTNPVYRNLCANTARYRPPHTVLPPHGAPLGMLYYHGDKFAGLKDKLIVALHGYRPTGSRVLVYDTDAQGLPQVQAAPVRYNVSCAASEVFAENGKPVPASSYVELISGWHEVSGVRPQGAPVGLAVASDGAIWLAEDKNQAIIRIDAEADAAAVGPLPCGNRTPAQISAIVSRVMKNGDNRRRLTQVRADLIERRCIGCHADFDIKPGMSDSQKDTAVLRFMLAQESWIHPGNPEGGRLHSRVWGKGAEKVMPADGRELLANEPGYKALLITLDTFVAGIPAAR
;
A
#
# COMPACT_ATOMS: atom_id res chain seq x y z
N MET A 1 42.98 -63.59 -31.63
CA MET A 1 42.74 -65.00 -31.44
C MET A 1 41.39 -65.18 -30.74
N HIS A 2 40.50 -65.79 -31.45
CA HIS A 2 39.34 -66.62 -31.07
C HIS A 2 38.27 -66.00 -30.14
N VAL A 3 37.14 -65.69 -30.77
CA VAL A 3 35.76 -65.82 -30.33
C VAL A 3 35.39 -67.31 -30.13
N PRO A 4 34.43 -67.64 -29.25
CA PRO A 4 33.20 -68.11 -29.86
C PRO A 4 31.89 -67.59 -29.19
N ARG A 5 30.89 -67.53 -30.10
CA ARG A 5 29.45 -67.40 -29.88
C ARG A 5 28.81 -68.61 -29.23
N GLN A 6 27.77 -68.46 -28.43
CA GLN A 6 26.63 -69.40 -28.30
C GLN A 6 25.37 -68.61 -27.86
N ARG A 7 24.46 -68.75 -28.45
CA ARG A 7 23.13 -69.09 -28.99
C ARG A 7 22.05 -69.11 -27.92
N ALA A 8 20.96 -68.51 -28.31
CA ALA A 8 19.65 -68.31 -27.76
C ALA A 8 18.95 -69.55 -27.18
N CYS A 9 18.09 -69.32 -26.20
CA CYS A 9 16.87 -70.08 -25.98
C CYS A 9 15.74 -69.10 -25.57
N ALA A 10 14.71 -69.11 -26.41
CA ALA A 10 13.47 -68.38 -26.19
C ALA A 10 12.56 -69.18 -25.24
N TRP A 11 12.01 -68.49 -24.23
CA TRP A 11 10.82 -68.94 -23.51
C TRP A 11 9.77 -67.88 -23.58
N VAL A 12 8.65 -68.17 -24.20
CA VAL A 12 7.43 -67.38 -24.22
C VAL A 12 6.70 -67.61 -22.89
N CYS A 13 6.54 -66.58 -22.08
CA CYS A 13 5.55 -66.55 -21.01
C CYS A 13 4.61 -65.38 -21.27
N ALA A 14 3.36 -65.67 -21.52
CA ALA A 14 2.26 -64.75 -21.57
C ALA A 14 2.01 -64.19 -20.16
N ILE A 15 2.13 -62.87 -19.98
CA ILE A 15 1.70 -62.18 -18.76
C ILE A 15 0.55 -61.28 -19.13
N LEU A 16 -0.58 -61.48 -18.44
CA LEU A 16 -1.78 -60.66 -18.47
C LEU A 16 -1.44 -59.22 -18.14
N ALA A 17 -1.87 -58.30 -19.00
CA ALA A 17 -1.79 -56.89 -18.78
C ALA A 17 -2.77 -56.47 -17.67
N ALA A 18 -2.24 -56.16 -16.47
CA ALA A 18 -2.93 -55.35 -15.48
C ALA A 18 -2.70 -53.88 -15.86
N ALA A 19 -3.79 -53.14 -16.06
CA ALA A 19 -3.75 -51.71 -16.29
C ALA A 19 -3.10 -50.99 -15.07
N PRO A 20 -2.16 -50.08 -15.29
CA PRO A 20 -1.63 -49.30 -14.17
C PRO A 20 -2.72 -48.35 -13.64
N ALA A 21 -3.00 -48.47 -12.35
CA ALA A 21 -3.76 -47.46 -11.61
C ALA A 21 -3.10 -46.09 -11.86
N GLY A 22 -3.89 -45.12 -12.26
CA GLY A 22 -3.42 -43.78 -12.53
C GLY A 22 -2.66 -43.20 -11.34
N SER A 23 -1.42 -42.82 -11.55
CA SER A 23 -0.63 -42.02 -10.61
C SER A 23 -1.38 -40.72 -10.33
N PRO A 24 -1.46 -40.26 -9.11
CA PRO A 24 -2.01 -38.92 -8.83
C PRO A 24 -1.18 -37.93 -9.65
N GLN A 25 -1.85 -37.15 -10.50
CA GLN A 25 -1.24 -36.02 -11.18
C GLN A 25 -0.63 -35.14 -10.12
N SER A 26 0.69 -35.05 -10.09
CA SER A 26 1.41 -34.03 -9.32
C SER A 26 0.83 -32.68 -9.72
N ALA A 27 0.26 -31.96 -8.76
CA ALA A 27 -0.14 -30.59 -8.96
C ALA A 27 1.08 -29.86 -9.55
N SER A 28 0.99 -29.40 -10.78
CA SER A 28 2.05 -28.62 -11.42
C SER A 28 2.35 -27.44 -10.52
N ALA A 29 3.62 -27.28 -10.12
CA ALA A 29 4.06 -26.09 -9.41
C ALA A 29 3.59 -24.87 -10.21
N GLN A 30 2.71 -24.06 -9.61
CA GLN A 30 2.19 -22.87 -10.26
C GLN A 30 3.35 -21.92 -10.58
N ALA A 31 3.39 -21.43 -11.81
CA ALA A 31 4.39 -20.45 -12.21
C ALA A 31 4.23 -19.18 -11.38
N LEU A 32 5.33 -18.70 -10.79
CA LEU A 32 5.39 -17.43 -10.09
C LEU A 32 6.01 -16.38 -11.02
N LYS A 33 5.35 -15.23 -11.15
CA LYS A 33 5.90 -14.08 -11.85
C LYS A 33 5.86 -12.86 -10.93
N SER A 34 7.01 -12.24 -10.71
CA SER A 34 7.14 -11.12 -9.76
C SER A 34 6.66 -11.45 -8.33
N GLY A 35 6.77 -12.72 -7.93
CA GLY A 35 6.26 -13.20 -6.65
C GLY A 35 4.76 -13.55 -6.65
N TYR A 36 4.01 -13.23 -7.67
CA TYR A 36 2.58 -13.55 -7.76
C TYR A 36 2.34 -14.98 -8.23
N ALA A 37 1.43 -15.68 -7.56
CA ALA A 37 0.85 -16.91 -8.06
C ALA A 37 -0.15 -16.58 -9.17
N LEU A 38 0.00 -17.24 -10.31
CA LEU A 38 -0.86 -17.07 -11.48
C LEU A 38 -1.86 -18.21 -11.58
N SER A 39 -3.10 -17.89 -11.99
CA SER A 39 -4.07 -18.89 -12.44
C SER A 39 -3.73 -19.38 -13.85
N ALA A 40 -4.28 -20.53 -14.23
CA ALA A 40 -4.28 -20.97 -15.63
C ALA A 40 -5.21 -20.12 -16.52
N GLU A 41 -6.08 -19.32 -15.90
CA GLU A 41 -7.04 -18.45 -16.57
C GLU A 41 -6.44 -17.09 -16.86
N THR A 42 -7.13 -16.32 -17.71
CA THR A 42 -6.83 -14.91 -17.96
C THR A 42 -7.92 -14.00 -17.38
N CYS A 43 -7.55 -12.76 -17.07
CA CYS A 43 -8.43 -11.68 -16.73
C CYS A 43 -8.49 -10.68 -17.89
N GLY A 44 -9.68 -10.24 -18.26
CA GLY A 44 -9.90 -9.43 -19.46
C GLY A 44 -10.13 -10.27 -20.72
N ALA A 45 -10.19 -9.63 -21.89
CA ALA A 45 -10.51 -10.27 -23.14
C ALA A 45 -9.64 -9.77 -24.32
N GLY A 46 -9.45 -10.61 -25.35
CA GLY A 46 -8.73 -10.25 -26.55
C GLY A 46 -7.29 -9.82 -26.29
N ALA A 47 -6.87 -8.69 -26.87
CA ALA A 47 -5.53 -8.13 -26.68
C ALA A 47 -5.28 -7.58 -25.25
N LEU A 48 -6.31 -7.48 -24.43
CA LEU A 48 -6.27 -7.04 -23.03
C LEU A 48 -6.54 -8.19 -22.05
N ALA A 49 -6.38 -9.43 -22.49
CA ALA A 49 -6.39 -10.62 -21.62
C ALA A 49 -5.00 -10.83 -21.01
N PHE A 50 -4.91 -10.79 -19.68
CA PHE A 50 -3.66 -10.93 -18.94
C PHE A 50 -3.71 -12.13 -17.99
N PRO A 51 -2.55 -12.74 -17.65
CA PRO A 51 -2.50 -13.81 -16.66
C PRO A 51 -3.23 -13.38 -15.37
N LYS A 52 -4.23 -14.17 -14.96
CA LYS A 52 -5.07 -13.85 -13.79
C LYS A 52 -4.28 -14.09 -12.51
N LEU A 53 -4.28 -13.08 -11.64
CA LEU A 53 -3.66 -13.14 -10.33
C LEU A 53 -4.53 -13.88 -9.32
N ARG A 54 -3.91 -14.66 -8.46
CA ARG A 54 -4.57 -15.31 -7.32
C ARG A 54 -4.53 -14.40 -6.09
N ILE A 55 -5.25 -13.29 -6.19
CA ILE A 55 -5.51 -12.35 -5.10
C ILE A 55 -7.02 -12.28 -4.84
N THR A 56 -7.42 -11.82 -3.65
CA THR A 56 -8.84 -11.76 -3.30
C THR A 56 -9.45 -10.45 -3.76
N LEU A 57 -10.38 -10.55 -4.72
CA LEU A 57 -11.20 -9.46 -5.20
C LEU A 57 -12.67 -9.67 -4.84
N ARG A 58 -13.43 -8.58 -4.90
CA ARG A 58 -14.88 -8.65 -4.87
C ARG A 58 -15.40 -9.48 -6.05
N PRO A 59 -16.44 -10.32 -5.86
CA PRO A 59 -17.07 -11.05 -6.95
C PRO A 59 -17.49 -10.13 -8.11
N GLY A 60 -17.30 -10.59 -9.34
CA GLY A 60 -17.50 -9.81 -10.56
C GLY A 60 -16.27 -9.08 -11.06
N TYR A 61 -15.16 -9.21 -10.35
CA TYR A 61 -13.89 -8.59 -10.73
C TYR A 61 -12.77 -9.62 -10.76
N CYS A 62 -11.88 -9.47 -11.71
CA CYS A 62 -10.61 -10.19 -11.76
C CYS A 62 -9.43 -9.22 -11.87
N ALA A 63 -8.23 -9.70 -11.56
CA ALA A 63 -6.99 -8.94 -11.66
C ALA A 63 -6.03 -9.65 -12.62
N GLY A 64 -5.57 -8.93 -13.64
CA GLY A 64 -4.59 -9.42 -14.62
C GLY A 64 -3.22 -8.76 -14.40
N LEU A 65 -2.15 -9.54 -14.44
CA LEU A 65 -0.77 -9.05 -14.37
C LEU A 65 -0.33 -8.55 -15.73
N VAL A 66 -0.20 -7.24 -15.87
CA VAL A 66 0.16 -6.60 -17.15
C VAL A 66 1.67 -6.49 -17.34
N ALA A 67 2.36 -6.00 -16.32
CA ALA A 67 3.81 -5.86 -16.30
C ALA A 67 4.34 -6.11 -14.88
N SER A 68 5.59 -6.52 -14.79
CA SER A 68 6.24 -6.90 -13.54
C SER A 68 7.71 -6.48 -13.50
N LYS A 69 8.42 -6.83 -12.44
CA LYS A 69 9.88 -6.67 -12.36
C LYS A 69 10.60 -7.39 -13.51
N ASP A 70 10.04 -8.48 -14.00
CA ASP A 70 10.62 -9.28 -15.09
C ASP A 70 10.54 -8.52 -16.43
N ASP A 71 9.65 -7.54 -16.54
CA ASP A 71 9.54 -6.59 -17.66
C ASP A 71 10.38 -5.32 -17.43
N GLY A 72 11.07 -5.23 -16.29
CA GLY A 72 11.97 -4.12 -15.94
C GLY A 72 11.38 -3.06 -15.02
N LEU A 73 10.21 -3.28 -14.39
CA LEU A 73 9.72 -2.41 -13.32
C LEU A 73 10.62 -2.49 -12.09
N ILE A 74 10.87 -1.33 -11.45
CA ILE A 74 11.72 -1.26 -10.25
C ILE A 74 10.91 -0.81 -9.03
N PHE A 75 10.17 0.30 -9.16
CA PHE A 75 9.38 0.86 -8.07
C PHE A 75 8.22 1.70 -8.63
N PRO A 76 7.22 1.05 -9.28
CA PRO A 76 6.12 1.78 -9.91
C PRO A 76 5.29 2.53 -8.87
N ARG A 77 4.93 3.78 -9.17
CA ARG A 77 4.20 4.65 -8.24
C ARG A 77 2.83 5.01 -8.77
N THR A 78 2.72 6.00 -9.60
CA THR A 78 1.46 6.42 -10.20
C THR A 78 1.43 6.13 -11.69
N LEU A 79 0.23 6.11 -12.24
CA LEU A 79 0.02 5.89 -13.66
C LEU A 79 -1.16 6.75 -14.13
N VAL A 80 -1.12 7.16 -15.41
CA VAL A 80 -2.19 7.94 -16.01
C VAL A 80 -2.49 7.43 -17.41
N GLN A 81 -3.76 7.45 -17.78
CA GLN A 81 -4.20 7.23 -19.16
C GLN A 81 -3.97 8.52 -19.95
N VAL A 82 -3.23 8.44 -21.04
CA VAL A 82 -3.08 9.56 -21.97
C VAL A 82 -4.34 9.68 -22.83
N PRO A 83 -5.01 10.84 -22.86
CA PRO A 83 -6.22 11.02 -23.65
C PRO A 83 -5.99 10.72 -25.14
N GLY A 84 -6.89 9.94 -25.73
CA GLY A 84 -6.80 9.55 -27.14
C GLY A 84 -5.74 8.50 -27.47
N ALA A 85 -4.85 8.15 -26.55
CA ALA A 85 -3.86 7.10 -26.74
C ALA A 85 -4.31 5.75 -26.17
N ARG A 86 -3.78 4.65 -26.74
CA ARG A 86 -4.01 3.29 -26.22
C ARG A 86 -3.07 2.92 -25.07
N PHE A 87 -2.09 3.73 -24.77
CA PHE A 87 -1.06 3.48 -23.76
C PHE A 87 -1.28 4.34 -22.51
N LEU A 88 -0.69 3.89 -21.40
CA LEU A 88 -0.58 4.63 -20.17
C LEU A 88 0.86 5.12 -19.97
N VAL A 89 1.01 6.13 -19.12
CA VAL A 89 2.30 6.58 -18.62
C VAL A 89 2.44 6.19 -17.16
N VAL A 90 3.59 5.67 -16.78
CA VAL A 90 3.89 5.15 -15.43
C VAL A 90 5.10 5.88 -14.87
N ALA A 91 4.99 6.41 -13.66
CA ALA A 91 6.13 6.84 -12.87
C ALA A 91 6.76 5.62 -12.20
N ASP A 92 8.01 5.34 -12.53
CA ASP A 92 8.84 4.33 -11.87
C ASP A 92 9.94 5.04 -11.09
N MET A 93 9.81 5.06 -9.78
CA MET A 93 10.71 5.80 -8.89
C MET A 93 12.14 5.26 -8.91
N GLY A 94 12.36 4.04 -9.37
CA GLY A 94 13.69 3.43 -9.48
C GLY A 94 14.34 3.06 -8.14
N GLY A 95 13.60 3.09 -7.05
CA GLY A 95 14.08 2.93 -5.67
C GLY A 95 14.13 4.27 -4.94
N TRP A 96 14.87 4.33 -3.83
CA TRP A 96 15.00 5.55 -3.00
C TRP A 96 16.28 6.35 -3.28
N ASP A 97 17.09 5.92 -4.22
CA ASP A 97 18.29 6.65 -4.63
C ASP A 97 17.92 7.74 -5.64
N GLN A 98 18.57 8.90 -5.51
CA GLN A 98 18.36 10.02 -6.42
C GLN A 98 18.75 9.69 -7.85
N LYS A 99 18.11 10.35 -8.84
CA LYS A 99 18.39 10.27 -10.28
C LYS A 99 18.29 8.86 -10.90
N ARG A 100 17.61 7.92 -10.22
CA ARG A 100 17.32 6.58 -10.76
C ARG A 100 15.90 6.45 -11.29
N GLY A 101 15.08 7.44 -11.06
CA GLY A 101 13.68 7.45 -11.48
C GLY A 101 13.52 7.57 -13.00
N ARG A 102 12.42 7.01 -13.46
CA ARG A 102 12.02 6.96 -14.87
C ARG A 102 10.55 7.29 -15.03
N VAL A 103 10.19 7.70 -16.23
CA VAL A 103 8.80 7.67 -16.71
C VAL A 103 8.75 6.68 -17.85
N LEU A 104 7.81 5.76 -17.78
CA LEU A 104 7.64 4.66 -18.73
C LEU A 104 6.34 4.84 -19.50
N LEU A 105 6.36 4.53 -20.80
CA LEU A 105 5.15 4.23 -21.57
C LEU A 105 4.81 2.75 -21.31
N LEU A 106 3.54 2.47 -21.05
CA LEU A 106 2.98 1.13 -20.96
C LEU A 106 1.97 0.93 -22.08
N ASP A 107 2.34 0.18 -23.11
CA ASP A 107 1.42 -0.28 -24.16
C ASP A 107 0.87 -1.67 -23.80
N PRO A 108 -0.36 -1.78 -23.31
CA PRO A 108 -0.91 -3.05 -22.88
C PRO A 108 -1.16 -4.04 -24.02
N GLN A 109 -1.25 -3.56 -25.26
CA GLN A 109 -1.48 -4.40 -26.44
C GLN A 109 -0.19 -4.89 -27.08
N ALA A 110 0.96 -4.39 -26.65
CA ALA A 110 2.24 -4.89 -27.12
C ALA A 110 2.49 -6.31 -26.57
N ALA A 111 3.32 -7.07 -27.28
CA ALA A 111 3.72 -8.39 -26.83
C ALA A 111 4.41 -8.33 -25.44
N GLU A 112 4.28 -9.40 -24.67
CA GLU A 112 4.97 -9.55 -23.39
C GLU A 112 6.48 -9.29 -23.55
N GLY A 113 7.08 -8.62 -22.56
CA GLY A 113 8.47 -8.15 -22.59
C GLY A 113 8.72 -6.90 -23.45
N ARG A 114 7.71 -6.42 -24.21
CA ARG A 114 7.79 -5.20 -25.02
C ARG A 114 6.74 -4.15 -24.66
N ARG A 115 6.01 -4.37 -23.56
CA ARG A 115 4.95 -3.46 -23.10
C ARG A 115 5.49 -2.16 -22.52
N LEU A 116 6.72 -2.17 -22.00
CA LEU A 116 7.33 -1.00 -21.37
C LEU A 116 8.39 -0.37 -22.27
N LYS A 117 8.32 0.97 -22.40
CA LYS A 117 9.34 1.79 -23.07
C LYS A 117 9.70 2.97 -22.16
N VAL A 118 10.99 3.24 -21.98
CA VAL A 118 11.45 4.42 -21.24
C VAL A 118 11.17 5.68 -22.06
N LEU A 119 10.44 6.63 -21.51
CA LEU A 119 10.22 7.97 -22.06
C LEU A 119 11.20 8.98 -21.47
N LEU A 120 11.35 8.97 -20.14
CA LEU A 120 12.27 9.84 -19.42
C LEU A 120 13.10 9.01 -18.43
N SER A 121 14.34 9.40 -18.17
CA SER A 121 15.24 8.77 -17.21
C SER A 121 16.01 9.81 -16.40
N GLY A 122 16.70 9.35 -15.35
CA GLY A 122 17.53 10.23 -14.50
C GLY A 122 16.72 11.19 -13.63
N LEU A 123 15.44 10.91 -13.42
CA LEU A 123 14.56 11.72 -12.60
C LEU A 123 14.80 11.48 -11.10
N ASP A 124 14.57 12.53 -10.32
CA ASP A 124 14.75 12.48 -8.87
C ASP A 124 13.45 12.06 -8.18
N LEU A 125 13.35 10.77 -7.85
CA LEU A 125 12.23 10.13 -7.18
C LEU A 125 10.84 10.55 -7.76
N PRO A 126 10.56 10.35 -9.05
CA PRO A 126 9.27 10.69 -9.64
C PRO A 126 8.15 9.91 -8.97
N HIS A 127 7.08 10.60 -8.58
CA HIS A 127 5.94 9.97 -7.93
C HIS A 127 4.61 10.34 -8.58
N GLY A 128 4.18 11.60 -8.43
CA GLY A 128 2.91 12.08 -8.96
C GLY A 128 2.92 12.17 -10.49
N LEU A 129 1.86 11.67 -11.13
CA LEU A 129 1.55 11.93 -12.53
C LEU A 129 0.16 12.52 -12.65
N GLY A 130 -0.01 13.40 -13.64
CA GLY A 130 -1.31 13.95 -14.01
C GLY A 130 -1.30 14.39 -15.47
N VAL A 131 -2.45 14.35 -16.12
CA VAL A 131 -2.64 14.95 -17.42
C VAL A 131 -3.15 16.37 -17.21
N GLY A 132 -2.44 17.35 -17.74
CA GLY A 132 -2.81 18.75 -17.64
C GLY A 132 -3.90 19.16 -18.66
N PRO A 133 -4.43 20.39 -18.53
CA PRO A 133 -5.43 20.93 -19.46
C PRO A 133 -4.90 21.08 -20.89
N ASP A 134 -3.59 21.05 -21.08
CA ASP A 134 -2.88 21.04 -22.35
C ASP A 134 -2.66 19.64 -22.95
N ALA A 135 -3.30 18.61 -22.37
CA ALA A 135 -3.16 17.20 -22.71
C ALA A 135 -1.74 16.63 -22.56
N ARG A 136 -0.78 17.38 -22.00
CA ARG A 136 0.56 16.90 -21.67
C ARG A 136 0.58 16.19 -20.32
N VAL A 137 1.59 15.36 -20.12
CA VAL A 137 1.82 14.66 -18.86
C VAL A 137 2.73 15.50 -17.96
N TYR A 138 2.27 15.70 -16.73
CA TYR A 138 3.00 16.36 -15.66
C TYR A 138 3.56 15.32 -14.71
N VAL A 139 4.78 15.57 -14.20
CA VAL A 139 5.53 14.64 -13.33
C VAL A 139 6.02 15.38 -12.08
N GLY A 140 5.62 14.91 -10.92
CA GLY A 140 6.13 15.38 -9.63
C GLY A 140 7.42 14.66 -9.26
N THR A 141 8.53 15.40 -9.20
CA THR A 141 9.80 14.97 -8.64
C THR A 141 10.00 15.58 -7.26
N VAL A 142 11.13 15.32 -6.58
CA VAL A 142 11.35 15.78 -5.20
C VAL A 142 11.21 17.31 -5.06
N GLU A 143 11.74 18.07 -6.02
CA GLU A 143 11.81 19.54 -5.93
C GLU A 143 11.13 20.27 -7.10
N LYS A 144 10.54 19.51 -8.06
CA LYS A 144 9.99 20.09 -9.28
C LYS A 144 8.70 19.41 -9.70
N ILE A 145 7.88 20.18 -10.41
CA ILE A 145 6.87 19.64 -11.32
C ILE A 145 7.37 19.88 -12.73
N LEU A 146 7.54 18.80 -13.46
CA LEU A 146 7.93 18.78 -14.87
C LEU A 146 6.70 18.51 -15.73
N ARG A 147 6.77 18.88 -17.00
CA ARG A 147 5.77 18.57 -18.03
C ARG A 147 6.46 18.11 -19.30
N PHE A 148 5.87 17.16 -20.02
CA PHE A 148 6.38 16.71 -21.31
C PHE A 148 5.24 16.23 -22.22
N ASP A 149 5.50 16.13 -23.53
CA ASP A 149 4.58 15.56 -24.50
C ASP A 149 4.86 14.05 -24.67
N PRO A 150 3.96 13.16 -24.21
CA PRO A 150 4.16 11.71 -24.32
C PRO A 150 3.95 11.19 -25.75
N LEU A 151 3.40 12.00 -26.65
CA LEU A 151 3.12 11.63 -28.04
C LEU A 151 4.24 12.07 -29.01
N ASP A 152 5.19 12.88 -28.53
CA ASP A 152 6.34 13.29 -29.34
C ASP A 152 7.22 12.05 -29.67
N PRO A 153 7.82 11.98 -30.86
CA PRO A 153 8.77 10.92 -31.21
C PRO A 153 9.95 10.80 -30.22
N ASP A 154 10.39 11.93 -29.66
CA ASP A 154 11.40 12.01 -28.60
C ASP A 154 10.89 12.83 -27.40
N PRO A 155 10.09 12.24 -26.50
CA PRO A 155 9.47 12.95 -25.38
C PRO A 155 10.49 13.64 -24.46
N ALA A 156 11.74 13.16 -24.41
CA ALA A 156 12.76 13.74 -23.55
C ALA A 156 13.16 15.16 -23.98
N THR A 157 13.02 15.49 -25.25
CA THR A 157 13.31 16.86 -25.79
C THR A 157 12.21 17.86 -25.47
N THR A 158 11.04 17.40 -25.07
CA THR A 158 9.87 18.24 -24.78
C THR A 158 9.71 18.56 -23.29
N VAL A 159 10.66 18.13 -22.45
CA VAL A 159 10.58 18.32 -21.00
C VAL A 159 10.71 19.79 -20.63
N GLU A 160 9.74 20.29 -19.91
CA GLU A 160 9.68 21.64 -19.38
C GLU A 160 9.56 21.63 -17.85
N THR A 161 10.22 22.54 -17.16
CA THR A 161 9.99 22.79 -15.74
C THR A 161 8.82 23.74 -15.56
N ILE A 162 7.83 23.39 -14.74
CA ILE A 162 6.62 24.17 -14.50
C ILE A 162 6.62 24.78 -13.10
N ILE A 163 7.15 24.06 -12.14
CA ILE A 163 7.38 24.51 -10.77
C ILE A 163 8.75 24.01 -10.36
N GLN A 164 9.51 24.84 -9.65
CA GLN A 164 10.85 24.53 -9.14
C GLN A 164 10.97 24.88 -7.67
N ASP A 165 12.08 24.47 -7.05
CA ASP A 165 12.43 24.79 -5.65
C ASP A 165 11.35 24.42 -4.62
N LEU A 166 10.62 23.34 -4.89
CA LEU A 166 9.72 22.76 -3.89
C LEU A 166 10.54 22.17 -2.73
N PRO A 167 10.01 22.18 -1.49
CA PRO A 167 10.68 21.59 -0.35
C PRO A 167 11.06 20.12 -0.59
N GLY A 168 12.35 19.85 -0.75
CA GLY A 168 12.90 18.55 -1.13
C GLY A 168 13.35 17.69 0.06
N ALA A 169 14.43 16.91 -0.15
CA ALA A 169 14.99 16.01 0.86
C ALA A 169 15.63 16.74 2.05
N GLN A 170 16.12 17.96 1.84
CA GLN A 170 16.74 18.82 2.85
C GLN A 170 16.17 20.25 2.75
N PRO A 171 14.89 20.44 3.10
CA PRO A 171 14.22 21.72 2.86
C PRO A 171 14.76 22.83 3.76
N THR A 172 14.69 24.06 3.25
CA THR A 172 14.89 25.28 4.00
C THR A 172 13.52 25.76 4.52
N LEU A 173 13.41 26.04 5.80
CA LEU A 173 12.19 26.55 6.42
C LEU A 173 12.03 28.06 6.16
N SER A 174 10.84 28.60 6.40
CA SER A 174 10.54 30.02 6.20
C SER A 174 11.37 30.97 7.08
N ASP A 175 11.98 30.48 8.16
CA ASP A 175 12.90 31.24 9.01
C ASP A 175 14.38 31.16 8.55
N GLY A 176 14.64 30.56 7.38
CA GLY A 176 15.97 30.37 6.81
C GLY A 176 16.73 29.18 7.36
N SER A 177 16.24 28.46 8.36
CA SER A 177 16.91 27.26 8.87
C SER A 177 16.76 26.08 7.90
N LYS A 178 17.84 25.30 7.75
CA LYS A 178 17.86 24.11 6.89
C LYS A 178 17.67 22.85 7.70
N LEU A 179 16.73 22.00 7.27
CA LEU A 179 16.55 20.68 7.85
C LEU A 179 17.54 19.67 7.23
N ARG A 180 18.06 18.78 8.05
CA ARG A 180 18.97 17.72 7.59
C ARG A 180 18.27 16.64 6.77
N ARG A 181 16.97 16.45 6.98
CA ARG A 181 16.18 15.37 6.36
C ARG A 181 14.71 15.77 6.30
N ASN A 182 14.06 15.35 5.22
CA ASN A 182 12.62 15.30 5.09
C ASN A 182 12.19 13.83 4.91
N LEU A 183 11.32 13.32 5.77
CA LEU A 183 10.81 11.95 5.66
C LEU A 183 9.82 11.77 4.50
N HIS A 184 9.14 12.85 4.09
CA HIS A 184 8.11 12.81 3.05
C HIS A 184 8.44 13.77 1.90
N PRO A 185 9.55 13.54 1.16
CA PRO A 185 9.99 14.46 0.11
C PRO A 185 9.20 14.32 -1.20
N LEU A 186 8.47 13.22 -1.39
CA LEU A 186 7.78 12.91 -2.65
C LEU A 186 6.66 13.91 -2.93
N LYS A 187 6.44 14.22 -4.21
CA LYS A 187 5.36 15.11 -4.65
C LYS A 187 4.28 14.32 -5.37
N HIS A 188 3.08 14.42 -4.83
CA HIS A 188 1.84 14.07 -5.52
C HIS A 188 1.02 15.33 -5.76
N PHE A 189 0.17 15.33 -6.76
CA PHE A 189 -0.65 16.48 -7.09
C PHE A 189 -1.90 16.08 -7.85
N VAL A 190 -2.87 16.98 -7.86
CA VAL A 190 -4.07 16.89 -8.70
C VAL A 190 -4.36 18.24 -9.33
N PHE A 191 -4.93 18.21 -10.53
CA PHE A 191 -5.53 19.38 -11.16
C PHE A 191 -7.00 19.51 -10.76
N ASP A 192 -7.47 20.75 -10.65
CA ASP A 192 -8.90 21.00 -10.75
C ASP A 192 -9.31 21.32 -12.20
N ARG A 193 -10.61 21.43 -12.43
CA ARG A 193 -11.16 21.74 -13.77
C ARG A 193 -10.76 23.10 -14.32
N THR A 194 -10.20 24.00 -13.52
CA THR A 194 -9.70 25.33 -13.95
C THR A 194 -8.21 25.33 -14.23
N GLY A 195 -7.54 24.18 -14.12
CA GLY A 195 -6.11 24.03 -14.35
C GLY A 195 -5.24 24.41 -13.13
N ARG A 196 -5.81 24.72 -11.97
CA ARG A 196 -5.01 24.93 -10.75
C ARG A 196 -4.44 23.60 -10.27
N LEU A 197 -3.24 23.67 -9.75
CA LEU A 197 -2.48 22.49 -9.30
C LEU A 197 -2.38 22.48 -7.79
N PHE A 198 -2.86 21.43 -7.16
CA PHE A 198 -2.77 21.19 -5.71
C PHE A 198 -1.67 20.17 -5.46
N VAL A 199 -0.59 20.62 -4.82
CA VAL A 199 0.64 19.84 -4.61
C VAL A 199 0.82 19.54 -3.13
N ASN A 200 1.03 18.26 -2.76
CA ASN A 200 1.39 17.92 -1.40
C ASN A 200 2.81 18.38 -1.08
N ILE A 201 2.98 18.94 0.10
CA ILE A 201 4.28 19.26 0.70
C ILE A 201 4.35 18.46 2.01
N GLY A 202 4.95 17.28 1.96
CA GLY A 202 4.95 16.37 3.09
C GLY A 202 5.70 16.88 4.30
N ALA A 203 5.29 16.46 5.49
CA ALA A 203 5.92 16.80 6.75
C ALA A 203 7.33 16.19 6.87
N PRO A 204 8.30 16.89 7.47
CA PRO A 204 9.68 16.41 7.51
C PRO A 204 9.91 15.29 8.51
N SER A 205 8.97 15.05 9.42
CA SER A 205 9.06 14.04 10.47
C SER A 205 7.68 13.53 10.85
N ASP A 206 7.62 12.51 11.70
CA ASP A 206 6.35 11.98 12.20
C ASP A 206 5.57 13.00 13.02
N ALA A 207 6.24 13.65 14.01
CA ALA A 207 5.57 14.49 15.02
C ALA A 207 6.09 15.93 15.10
N CYS A 208 6.96 16.37 14.19
CA CYS A 208 7.69 17.64 14.29
C CYS A 208 8.55 17.79 15.56
N ALA A 209 8.35 16.95 16.54
CA ALA A 209 9.13 16.86 17.76
C ALA A 209 10.11 15.69 17.62
N THR A 210 11.38 15.92 17.90
CA THR A 210 12.35 14.86 18.15
C THR A 210 12.79 14.96 19.60
N SER A 211 13.24 13.86 20.20
CA SER A 211 13.69 13.83 21.59
C SER A 211 14.81 14.83 21.94
N ARG A 212 15.37 15.49 20.93
CA ARG A 212 16.50 16.43 21.08
C ARG A 212 16.27 17.84 20.54
N ASN A 213 15.27 18.07 19.67
CA ASN A 213 15.02 19.37 19.03
C ASN A 213 13.50 19.61 18.88
N GLU A 214 12.80 19.61 19.99
CA GLU A 214 11.38 19.92 20.00
C GLU A 214 11.19 21.43 19.86
N THR A 215 10.73 21.88 18.70
CA THR A 215 10.26 23.26 18.57
C THR A 215 8.75 23.30 18.82
N ARG A 216 8.36 24.09 19.78
CA ARG A 216 6.97 24.34 20.12
C ARG A 216 6.70 25.85 20.05
N PRO A 217 5.92 26.32 19.09
CA PRO A 217 5.18 25.56 18.05
C PRO A 217 6.10 24.89 17.03
N CYS A 218 5.50 24.00 16.20
CA CYS A 218 6.21 23.27 15.15
C CYS A 218 6.72 24.23 14.07
N ARG A 219 8.01 24.49 14.03
CA ARG A 219 8.61 25.43 13.06
C ARG A 219 8.36 25.02 11.62
N ALA A 220 8.40 23.72 11.34
CA ALA A 220 8.21 23.20 9.99
C ALA A 220 6.74 23.28 9.53
N GLY A 221 5.77 23.20 10.44
CA GLY A 221 4.34 23.27 10.13
C GLY A 221 3.77 24.69 10.17
N GLU A 222 4.53 25.65 10.71
CA GLU A 222 4.09 27.03 10.86
C GLU A 222 4.75 27.97 9.83
N GLY A 223 4.36 29.21 9.83
CA GLY A 223 4.96 30.25 8.96
C GLY A 223 4.31 30.34 7.58
N ALA A 224 4.99 31.06 6.68
CA ALA A 224 4.46 31.40 5.36
C ALA A 224 4.55 30.25 4.34
N ALA A 225 5.53 29.34 4.50
CA ALA A 225 5.75 28.21 3.63
C ALA A 225 5.84 26.91 4.46
N PRO A 226 4.73 26.45 5.08
CA PRO A 226 4.74 25.29 5.95
C PRO A 226 4.96 24.00 5.18
N LEU A 227 5.70 23.08 5.78
CA LEU A 227 5.69 21.65 5.44
C LEU A 227 4.48 21.00 6.15
N GLY A 228 4.07 19.82 5.66
CA GLY A 228 2.82 19.22 6.16
C GLY A 228 1.62 20.02 5.67
N ALA A 229 1.55 20.24 4.36
CA ALA A 229 0.58 21.15 3.74
C ALA A 229 0.22 20.70 2.31
N VAL A 230 -0.83 21.26 1.78
CA VAL A 230 -1.14 21.29 0.35
C VAL A 230 -1.01 22.72 -0.15
N TRP A 231 -0.13 22.93 -1.13
CA TRP A 231 0.03 24.22 -1.80
C TRP A 231 -0.75 24.22 -3.10
N MET A 232 -1.45 25.32 -3.36
CA MET A 232 -2.19 25.52 -4.61
C MET A 232 -1.45 26.51 -5.50
N PHE A 233 -1.10 26.08 -6.70
CA PHE A 233 -0.53 26.92 -7.76
C PHE A 233 -1.61 27.31 -8.75
N THR A 234 -1.64 28.58 -9.13
CA THR A 234 -2.63 29.13 -10.06
C THR A 234 -1.95 29.43 -11.39
N PRO A 235 -2.41 28.83 -12.50
CA PRO A 235 -1.92 29.18 -13.81
C PRO A 235 -2.37 30.59 -14.21
N PRO A 236 -1.67 31.28 -15.14
CA PRO A 236 -2.15 32.51 -15.70
C PRO A 236 -3.46 32.32 -16.49
N ALA A 237 -4.01 33.43 -17.00
CA ALA A 237 -5.19 33.39 -17.87
C ALA A 237 -4.98 32.40 -19.03
N GLY A 238 -5.96 31.49 -19.23
CA GLY A 238 -5.85 30.39 -20.19
C GLY A 238 -5.62 29.02 -19.56
N GLY A 239 -5.36 28.95 -18.23
CA GLY A 239 -5.35 27.70 -17.49
C GLY A 239 -4.10 26.82 -17.69
N ILE A 240 -3.09 27.26 -18.42
CA ILE A 240 -1.86 26.54 -18.74
C ILE A 240 -0.67 27.22 -18.08
N PHE A 241 0.15 26.46 -17.36
CA PHE A 241 1.38 26.96 -16.77
C PHE A 241 2.46 27.22 -17.85
N PRO A 242 3.18 28.35 -17.78
CA PRO A 242 4.34 28.58 -18.65
C PRO A 242 5.50 27.67 -18.25
N ALA A 243 6.37 27.37 -19.22
CA ALA A 243 7.66 26.76 -18.95
C ALA A 243 8.57 27.78 -18.25
N LEU A 244 9.24 27.34 -17.17
CA LEU A 244 10.19 28.14 -16.41
C LEU A 244 11.62 27.96 -16.94
N ARG A 245 12.37 29.05 -16.99
CA ARG A 245 13.82 29.05 -17.16
C ARG A 245 14.52 29.07 -15.81
N PRO A 246 15.79 28.68 -15.74
CA PRO A 246 16.57 28.85 -14.51
C PRO A 246 16.55 30.31 -14.04
N GLY A 247 16.12 30.51 -12.78
CA GLY A 247 15.99 31.84 -12.17
C GLY A 247 14.63 32.52 -12.31
N ASP A 248 13.71 31.94 -13.11
CA ASP A 248 12.33 32.44 -13.14
C ASP A 248 11.63 32.20 -11.80
N ALA A 249 10.73 33.10 -11.42
CA ALA A 249 9.87 32.89 -10.27
C ALA A 249 8.82 31.81 -10.55
N ASN A 250 8.49 31.04 -9.52
CA ASN A 250 7.36 30.10 -9.60
C ASN A 250 6.04 30.81 -9.91
N PRO A 251 5.07 30.13 -10.54
CA PRO A 251 3.70 30.62 -10.64
C PRO A 251 3.13 31.05 -9.28
N ALA A 252 2.17 31.97 -9.31
CA ALA A 252 1.48 32.39 -8.09
C ALA A 252 0.95 31.18 -7.32
N HIS A 253 1.27 31.12 -6.03
CA HIS A 253 0.84 30.03 -5.17
C HIS A 253 0.43 30.53 -3.79
N GLU A 254 -0.34 29.71 -3.11
CA GLU A 254 -0.74 29.89 -1.73
C GLU A 254 -0.73 28.58 -0.97
N VAL A 255 -0.65 28.65 0.35
CA VAL A 255 -0.88 27.51 1.24
C VAL A 255 -2.40 27.29 1.30
N PHE A 256 -2.88 26.29 0.55
CA PHE A 256 -4.32 26.00 0.50
C PHE A 256 -4.82 25.38 1.81
N ALA A 257 -4.08 24.38 2.34
CA ALA A 257 -4.38 23.69 3.60
C ALA A 257 -3.07 23.33 4.31
N ARG A 258 -3.09 23.28 5.63
CA ARG A 258 -1.92 22.95 6.47
C ARG A 258 -2.28 21.96 7.58
N GLY A 259 -1.26 21.48 8.29
CA GLY A 259 -1.46 20.51 9.37
C GLY A 259 -1.80 19.11 8.83
N LEU A 260 -1.22 18.76 7.70
CA LEU A 260 -1.33 17.46 7.04
C LEU A 260 0.05 16.80 7.06
N ARG A 261 0.14 15.56 7.56
CA ARG A 261 1.44 14.89 7.66
C ARG A 261 1.99 14.46 6.30
N ASN A 262 1.20 13.70 5.54
CA ASN A 262 1.65 13.22 4.23
C ASN A 262 0.47 12.94 3.30
N SER A 263 0.17 13.86 2.43
CA SER A 263 -1.01 13.89 1.55
C SER A 263 -0.73 13.20 0.20
N MET A 264 -0.40 11.90 0.22
CA MET A 264 -0.07 11.17 -1.01
C MET A 264 -1.31 10.76 -1.80
N ALA A 265 -2.47 10.70 -1.18
CA ALA A 265 -3.75 10.46 -1.83
C ALA A 265 -4.53 11.79 -1.92
N LEU A 266 -4.69 12.30 -3.13
CA LEU A 266 -5.48 13.50 -3.43
C LEU A 266 -6.49 13.16 -4.54
N ALA A 267 -7.74 13.62 -4.39
CA ALA A 267 -8.77 13.51 -5.44
C ALA A 267 -9.63 14.77 -5.51
N ALA A 268 -9.60 15.43 -6.65
CA ALA A 268 -10.54 16.50 -6.94
C ALA A 268 -11.78 15.93 -7.64
N HIS A 269 -12.97 16.24 -7.12
CA HIS A 269 -14.20 15.93 -7.83
C HIS A 269 -14.18 16.63 -9.21
N PRO A 270 -14.67 16.01 -10.30
CA PRO A 270 -14.61 16.60 -11.65
C PRO A 270 -15.25 17.99 -11.78
N ARG A 271 -16.18 18.30 -10.90
CA ARG A 271 -16.80 19.63 -10.83
C ARG A 271 -16.11 20.60 -9.86
N PHE A 272 -15.12 20.16 -9.08
CA PHE A 272 -14.35 21.07 -8.23
C PHE A 272 -13.60 22.08 -9.12
N PRO A 273 -13.61 23.40 -8.86
CA PRO A 273 -13.96 24.06 -7.61
C PRO A 273 -15.38 24.68 -7.57
N GLU A 274 -16.36 24.13 -8.27
CA GLU A 274 -17.73 24.60 -8.10
C GLU A 274 -18.13 24.45 -6.63
N ALA A 275 -18.97 25.38 -6.15
CA ALA A 275 -19.37 25.41 -4.74
C ALA A 275 -20.02 24.08 -4.32
N GLY A 276 -19.55 23.54 -3.22
CA GLY A 276 -20.02 22.28 -2.63
C GLY A 276 -19.27 21.03 -3.11
N PHE A 277 -18.55 21.06 -4.26
CA PHE A 277 -17.82 19.89 -4.74
C PHE A 277 -16.47 19.70 -4.03
N ALA A 278 -16.11 18.44 -3.78
CA ALA A 278 -15.01 18.09 -2.90
C ALA A 278 -13.64 18.12 -3.56
N LEU A 279 -12.64 18.59 -2.81
CA LEU A 279 -11.23 18.23 -2.94
C LEU A 279 -10.90 17.39 -1.71
N LEU A 280 -10.62 16.10 -1.91
CA LEU A 280 -10.34 15.16 -0.84
C LEU A 280 -8.85 14.86 -0.72
N GLN A 281 -8.43 14.61 0.52
CA GLN A 281 -7.09 14.19 0.87
C GLN A 281 -7.16 12.98 1.78
N GLY A 282 -6.39 11.92 1.45
CA GLY A 282 -6.13 10.79 2.32
C GLY A 282 -4.89 11.07 3.15
N GLU A 283 -5.04 11.09 4.48
CA GLU A 283 -3.94 11.35 5.40
C GLU A 283 -3.20 10.07 5.72
N ASN A 284 -1.90 10.07 5.53
CA ASN A 284 -1.02 9.10 6.16
C ASN A 284 -0.72 9.62 7.57
N ALA A 285 -1.50 9.17 8.52
CA ALA A 285 -1.46 9.60 9.90
C ALA A 285 -0.15 9.19 10.61
N ARG A 286 -0.04 9.53 11.89
CA ARG A 286 1.18 9.34 12.68
C ARG A 286 1.52 7.86 12.91
N ASP A 287 2.81 7.57 13.00
CA ASP A 287 3.34 6.22 13.30
C ASP A 287 3.33 5.91 14.81
N ILE A 288 2.16 6.03 15.45
CA ILE A 288 2.01 5.67 16.87
C ILE A 288 2.13 4.14 16.99
N PRO A 289 2.89 3.61 17.98
CA PRO A 289 3.10 2.17 18.16
C PRO A 289 1.90 1.49 18.84
N ASP A 290 0.70 1.69 18.29
CA ASP A 290 -0.56 1.09 18.71
C ASP A 290 -1.29 0.65 17.44
N ALA A 291 -1.69 -0.61 17.34
CA ALA A 291 -2.27 -1.16 16.12
C ALA A 291 -3.65 -0.55 15.77
N GLY A 292 -4.38 -0.06 16.77
CA GLY A 292 -5.72 0.50 16.61
C GLY A 292 -5.76 2.02 16.50
N LYS A 293 -4.62 2.70 16.49
CA LYS A 293 -4.56 4.16 16.41
C LYS A 293 -3.20 4.70 15.94
N PRO A 294 -3.18 5.89 15.33
CA PRO A 294 -4.35 6.69 14.97
C PRO A 294 -5.08 6.03 13.79
N ASN A 295 -6.35 6.38 13.60
CA ASN A 295 -7.01 6.13 12.33
C ASN A 295 -6.29 6.92 11.23
N GLU A 296 -6.28 6.40 10.00
CA GLU A 296 -6.05 7.23 8.84
C GLU A 296 -7.31 8.08 8.56
N GLU A 297 -7.21 9.09 7.69
CA GLU A 297 -8.29 10.05 7.51
C GLU A 297 -8.61 10.32 6.05
N ILE A 298 -9.86 10.64 5.75
CA ILE A 298 -10.25 11.37 4.55
C ILE A 298 -10.65 12.78 4.97
N ASN A 299 -9.87 13.74 4.53
CA ASN A 299 -10.09 15.15 4.80
C ASN A 299 -10.76 15.83 3.59
N LEU A 300 -11.83 16.61 3.85
CA LEU A 300 -12.35 17.57 2.90
C LEU A 300 -11.49 18.84 3.00
N LEU A 301 -10.67 19.09 1.98
CA LEU A 301 -9.78 20.23 1.98
C LEU A 301 -10.52 21.54 1.70
N GLU A 302 -10.35 22.50 2.59
CA GLU A 302 -10.90 23.85 2.50
C GLU A 302 -9.75 24.87 2.62
N ARG A 303 -9.87 25.96 1.85
CA ARG A 303 -8.85 27.02 1.84
C ARG A 303 -8.61 27.62 3.23
N GLY A 304 -7.35 27.68 3.64
CA GLY A 304 -6.90 28.30 4.89
C GLY A 304 -7.13 27.47 6.15
N LYS A 305 -7.62 26.22 6.03
CA LYS A 305 -7.87 25.36 7.19
C LYS A 305 -6.63 24.59 7.64
N HIS A 306 -6.64 24.22 8.92
CA HIS A 306 -5.62 23.42 9.58
C HIS A 306 -6.19 22.07 10.00
N TYR A 307 -5.53 20.96 9.63
CA TYR A 307 -6.01 19.58 9.78
C TYR A 307 -5.33 18.80 10.92
N GLY A 308 -4.64 19.46 11.81
CA GLY A 308 -4.20 18.91 13.11
C GLY A 308 -2.71 18.65 13.23
N TRP A 309 -2.06 18.03 12.24
CA TRP A 309 -0.64 17.70 12.37
C TRP A 309 0.21 18.93 12.71
N PRO A 310 1.15 18.82 13.66
CA PRO A 310 1.49 17.65 14.48
C PRO A 310 0.71 17.58 15.80
N TYR A 311 -0.17 18.53 16.08
CA TYR A 311 -0.79 18.75 17.39
C TYR A 311 -1.95 17.82 17.69
N CYS A 312 -2.71 17.48 16.67
CA CYS A 312 -3.92 16.66 16.75
C CYS A 312 -3.87 15.50 15.75
N HIS A 313 -4.59 14.45 16.04
CA HIS A 313 -4.89 13.34 15.14
C HIS A 313 -6.29 12.81 15.43
N ASP A 314 -6.81 11.90 14.59
CA ASP A 314 -8.21 11.48 14.66
C ASP A 314 -9.16 12.70 14.63
N LEU A 315 -10.30 12.65 15.32
CA LEU A 315 -11.26 13.75 15.32
C LEU A 315 -10.84 14.91 16.25
N THR A 316 -10.35 14.57 17.44
CA THR A 316 -10.07 15.56 18.49
C THR A 316 -8.88 15.22 19.38
N THR A 317 -8.22 14.08 19.13
CA THR A 317 -7.17 13.59 20.03
C THR A 317 -5.91 14.45 19.94
N VAL A 318 -5.43 14.86 21.09
CA VAL A 318 -4.16 15.60 21.23
C VAL A 318 -2.98 14.64 21.06
N SER A 319 -2.03 15.02 20.22
CA SER A 319 -0.76 14.28 20.10
C SER A 319 0.00 14.30 21.42
N PRO A 320 0.47 13.15 21.94
CA PRO A 320 1.04 13.04 23.29
C PRO A 320 2.17 14.02 23.56
N GLU A 321 3.01 14.28 22.57
CA GLU A 321 4.16 15.18 22.66
C GLU A 321 3.78 16.65 22.87
N TYR A 322 2.54 17.00 22.51
CA TYR A 322 2.05 18.38 22.56
C TYR A 322 1.05 18.66 23.68
N ALA A 323 0.64 17.66 24.46
CA ALA A 323 -0.39 17.81 25.49
C ALA A 323 -0.07 18.94 26.47
N GLY A 324 1.14 19.00 27.01
CA GLY A 324 1.58 20.08 27.92
C GLY A 324 1.60 21.45 27.24
N PHE A 325 2.10 21.54 26.03
CA PHE A 325 2.15 22.76 25.24
C PHE A 325 0.76 23.33 24.94
N LEU A 326 -0.16 22.49 24.48
CA LEU A 326 -1.52 22.90 24.16
C LEU A 326 -2.32 23.34 25.39
N ASN A 327 -2.04 22.78 26.54
CA ASN A 327 -2.70 23.19 27.81
C ASN A 327 -2.21 24.54 28.34
N THR A 328 -0.96 24.89 28.12
CA THR A 328 -0.32 26.07 28.71
C THR A 328 -0.21 27.26 27.76
N ASN A 329 -0.13 27.03 26.45
CA ASN A 329 0.03 28.12 25.47
C ASN A 329 -1.33 28.73 25.10
N PRO A 330 -1.54 30.07 25.37
CA PRO A 330 -2.84 30.69 25.10
C PRO A 330 -3.29 30.64 23.63
N VAL A 331 -2.33 30.67 22.69
CA VAL A 331 -2.61 30.67 21.25
C VAL A 331 -3.09 29.31 20.79
N TYR A 332 -2.59 28.21 21.37
CA TYR A 332 -2.86 26.84 20.96
C TYR A 332 -3.81 26.08 21.89
N ARG A 333 -4.24 26.75 22.99
CA ARG A 333 -5.14 26.11 23.96
C ARG A 333 -6.39 25.58 23.31
N ASN A 334 -6.71 24.33 23.61
CA ASN A 334 -7.87 23.62 23.11
C ASN A 334 -7.93 23.52 21.55
N LEU A 335 -6.77 23.57 20.87
CA LEU A 335 -6.72 23.56 19.40
C LEU A 335 -7.53 22.39 18.81
N CYS A 336 -7.33 21.17 19.29
CA CYS A 336 -7.97 19.97 18.75
C CYS A 336 -9.49 19.92 18.96
N ALA A 337 -10.01 20.66 19.94
CA ALA A 337 -11.44 20.81 20.17
C ALA A 337 -12.04 22.08 19.53
N ASN A 338 -11.21 22.96 18.96
CA ASN A 338 -11.64 24.23 18.40
C ASN A 338 -11.85 24.12 16.88
N THR A 339 -13.04 23.75 16.46
CA THR A 339 -13.41 23.56 15.04
C THR A 339 -13.32 24.83 14.17
N ALA A 340 -13.21 26.02 14.76
CA ALA A 340 -12.95 27.23 13.99
C ALA A 340 -11.50 27.27 13.46
N ARG A 341 -10.55 26.66 14.17
CA ARG A 341 -9.12 26.63 13.85
C ARG A 341 -8.66 25.28 13.31
N TYR A 342 -9.12 24.20 13.89
CA TYR A 342 -8.85 22.82 13.50
C TYR A 342 -10.06 22.25 12.76
N ARG A 343 -9.82 21.71 11.60
CA ARG A 343 -10.83 21.01 10.82
C ARG A 343 -10.67 19.50 11.05
N PRO A 344 -11.59 18.85 11.77
CA PRO A 344 -11.52 17.40 11.92
C PRO A 344 -11.73 16.70 10.57
N PRO A 345 -11.29 15.44 10.41
CA PRO A 345 -11.51 14.67 9.19
C PRO A 345 -13.00 14.55 8.86
N HIS A 346 -13.29 14.46 7.57
CA HIS A 346 -14.65 14.18 7.10
C HIS A 346 -15.09 12.75 7.50
N THR A 347 -14.18 11.79 7.36
CA THR A 347 -14.33 10.41 7.81
C THR A 347 -12.98 9.80 8.09
N VAL A 348 -12.98 8.70 8.83
CA VAL A 348 -11.76 7.96 9.16
C VAL A 348 -11.59 6.73 8.27
N LEU A 349 -10.34 6.30 8.09
CA LEU A 349 -9.91 5.08 7.40
C LEU A 349 -9.31 4.09 8.40
N PRO A 350 -9.19 2.81 8.04
CA PRO A 350 -8.54 1.81 8.89
C PRO A 350 -7.16 2.26 9.37
N PRO A 351 -6.86 2.12 10.68
CA PRO A 351 -5.59 2.56 11.27
C PRO A 351 -4.39 1.99 10.52
N HIS A 352 -3.35 2.80 10.28
CA HIS A 352 -2.14 2.41 9.56
C HIS A 352 -2.37 1.84 8.16
N GLY A 353 -3.51 2.14 7.54
CA GLY A 353 -3.83 1.74 6.17
C GLY A 353 -2.93 2.42 5.13
N ALA A 354 -2.38 3.60 5.43
CA ALA A 354 -1.52 4.40 4.59
C ALA A 354 -2.12 4.63 3.17
N PRO A 355 -3.12 5.49 3.01
CA PRO A 355 -3.71 5.80 1.72
C PRO A 355 -2.69 6.49 0.81
N LEU A 356 -2.34 5.89 -0.34
CA LEU A 356 -1.41 6.47 -1.31
C LEU A 356 -2.05 6.79 -2.66
N GLY A 357 -3.19 6.19 -3.00
CA GLY A 357 -3.92 6.48 -4.22
C GLY A 357 -5.40 6.71 -3.94
N MET A 358 -5.99 7.68 -4.61
CA MET A 358 -7.41 7.97 -4.51
C MET A 358 -7.93 8.56 -5.82
N LEU A 359 -9.08 8.10 -6.27
CA LEU A 359 -9.76 8.66 -7.45
C LEU A 359 -11.27 8.48 -7.38
N TYR A 360 -11.99 9.34 -8.10
CA TYR A 360 -13.39 9.10 -8.45
C TYR A 360 -13.49 8.27 -9.71
N TYR A 361 -14.28 7.21 -9.68
CA TYR A 361 -14.45 6.35 -10.84
C TYR A 361 -15.53 6.90 -11.77
N HIS A 362 -15.12 7.31 -12.97
CA HIS A 362 -16.02 7.85 -14.02
C HIS A 362 -16.11 6.96 -15.26
N GLY A 363 -15.53 5.75 -15.22
CA GLY A 363 -15.63 4.78 -16.30
C GLY A 363 -17.04 4.18 -16.40
N ASP A 364 -17.39 3.66 -17.57
CA ASP A 364 -18.67 3.01 -17.81
C ASP A 364 -18.64 1.49 -17.69
N LYS A 365 -17.44 0.90 -17.59
CA LYS A 365 -17.25 -0.57 -17.51
C LYS A 365 -17.90 -1.18 -16.26
N PHE A 366 -17.80 -0.50 -15.14
CA PHE A 366 -18.30 -0.95 -13.85
C PHE A 366 -19.42 -0.01 -13.37
N ALA A 367 -20.63 -0.24 -13.83
CA ALA A 367 -21.80 0.60 -13.45
C ALA A 367 -21.94 0.73 -11.92
N GLY A 368 -21.64 -0.33 -11.17
CA GLY A 368 -21.69 -0.32 -9.70
C GLY A 368 -20.58 0.51 -9.02
N LEU A 369 -19.61 1.03 -9.77
CA LEU A 369 -18.55 1.91 -9.25
C LEU A 369 -18.69 3.36 -9.72
N LYS A 370 -19.64 3.65 -10.61
CA LYS A 370 -19.78 4.99 -11.19
C LYS A 370 -19.97 6.03 -10.09
N ASP A 371 -19.21 7.12 -10.19
CA ASP A 371 -19.16 8.25 -9.27
C ASP A 371 -18.72 7.92 -7.82
N LYS A 372 -18.28 6.70 -7.56
CA LYS A 372 -17.75 6.30 -6.25
C LYS A 372 -16.29 6.67 -6.09
N LEU A 373 -15.87 6.86 -4.84
CA LEU A 373 -14.49 7.10 -4.47
C LEU A 373 -13.77 5.78 -4.25
N ILE A 374 -12.63 5.58 -4.93
CA ILE A 374 -11.76 4.43 -4.77
C ILE A 374 -10.49 4.86 -4.05
N VAL A 375 -10.09 4.12 -3.01
CA VAL A 375 -8.92 4.41 -2.17
C VAL A 375 -8.01 3.20 -2.09
N ALA A 376 -6.74 3.38 -2.43
CA ALA A 376 -5.70 2.36 -2.33
C ALA A 376 -4.93 2.50 -1.02
N LEU A 377 -4.99 1.49 -0.17
CA LEU A 377 -4.29 1.40 1.11
C LEU A 377 -2.99 0.62 0.97
N HIS A 378 -1.87 1.33 0.96
CA HIS A 378 -0.53 0.80 0.78
C HIS A 378 0.03 0.12 2.02
N GLY A 379 -0.49 0.42 3.20
CA GLY A 379 0.04 0.02 4.49
C GLY A 379 0.35 -1.49 4.56
N TYR A 380 1.43 -1.81 5.22
CA TYR A 380 1.91 -3.20 5.38
C TYR A 380 1.41 -3.87 6.68
N ARG A 381 0.63 -3.16 7.48
CA ARG A 381 -0.10 -3.74 8.61
C ARG A 381 -1.37 -4.44 8.12
N PRO A 382 -2.02 -5.27 8.94
CA PRO A 382 -3.19 -6.05 8.53
C PRO A 382 -4.36 -5.22 7.95
N THR A 383 -4.46 -3.96 8.33
CA THR A 383 -5.47 -3.01 7.84
C THR A 383 -5.14 -2.39 6.48
N GLY A 384 -3.89 -2.47 6.05
CA GLY A 384 -3.44 -2.04 4.72
C GLY A 384 -3.62 -3.11 3.65
N SER A 385 -2.89 -2.96 2.54
CA SER A 385 -2.91 -3.91 1.40
C SER A 385 -4.32 -4.16 0.87
N ARG A 386 -5.09 -3.08 0.64
CA ARG A 386 -6.49 -3.13 0.21
C ARG A 386 -6.81 -2.05 -0.80
N VAL A 387 -7.87 -2.27 -1.54
CA VAL A 387 -8.50 -1.21 -2.33
C VAL A 387 -9.96 -1.11 -1.87
N LEU A 388 -10.32 0.05 -1.36
CA LEU A 388 -11.63 0.34 -0.80
C LEU A 388 -12.47 1.16 -1.78
N VAL A 389 -13.78 0.98 -1.74
CA VAL A 389 -14.76 1.75 -2.51
C VAL A 389 -15.79 2.34 -1.57
N TYR A 390 -15.95 3.64 -1.62
CA TYR A 390 -16.92 4.41 -0.84
C TYR A 390 -18.06 4.89 -1.72
N ASP A 391 -19.28 4.74 -1.24
CA ASP A 391 -20.42 5.47 -1.78
C ASP A 391 -20.27 6.95 -1.43
N THR A 392 -20.51 7.81 -2.42
CA THR A 392 -20.43 9.27 -2.26
C THR A 392 -21.80 9.92 -2.48
N ASP A 393 -21.96 11.09 -1.88
CA ASP A 393 -23.07 11.98 -2.22
C ASP A 393 -22.84 12.71 -3.56
N ALA A 394 -23.77 13.56 -3.96
CA ALA A 394 -23.69 14.33 -5.20
C ALA A 394 -22.50 15.32 -5.24
N GLN A 395 -21.91 15.65 -4.11
CA GLN A 395 -20.75 16.53 -3.94
C GLN A 395 -19.43 15.74 -3.94
N GLY A 396 -19.49 14.40 -3.98
CA GLY A 396 -18.35 13.51 -3.96
C GLY A 396 -17.84 13.17 -2.57
N LEU A 397 -18.60 13.41 -1.52
CA LEU A 397 -18.20 13.12 -0.14
C LEU A 397 -18.63 11.69 0.25
N PRO A 398 -17.73 10.88 0.84
CA PRO A 398 -18.10 9.60 1.43
C PRO A 398 -19.23 9.75 2.45
N GLN A 399 -20.24 8.89 2.38
CA GLN A 399 -21.43 9.00 3.23
C GLN A 399 -21.13 8.52 4.65
N VAL A 400 -21.11 9.47 5.60
CA VAL A 400 -20.86 9.17 7.02
C VAL A 400 -22.12 8.57 7.66
N GLN A 401 -21.94 7.47 8.40
CA GLN A 401 -23.01 6.75 9.08
C GLN A 401 -23.21 7.23 10.52
N ALA A 402 -24.45 7.29 10.98
CA ALA A 402 -24.75 7.54 12.38
C ALA A 402 -24.51 6.32 13.29
N ALA A 403 -24.67 5.12 12.75
CA ALA A 403 -24.37 3.87 13.46
C ALA A 403 -22.86 3.58 13.43
N PRO A 404 -22.31 2.86 14.43
CA PRO A 404 -20.91 2.45 14.43
C PRO A 404 -20.55 1.64 13.18
N VAL A 405 -19.53 2.08 12.46
CA VAL A 405 -19.00 1.40 11.28
C VAL A 405 -17.83 0.51 11.71
N ARG A 406 -17.72 -0.66 11.10
CA ARG A 406 -16.63 -1.60 11.33
C ARG A 406 -15.66 -1.60 10.16
N TYR A 407 -14.39 -1.84 10.46
CA TYR A 407 -13.35 -2.09 9.48
C TYR A 407 -12.72 -3.47 9.69
N ASN A 408 -12.23 -4.08 8.62
CA ASN A 408 -11.58 -5.37 8.70
C ASN A 408 -10.11 -5.18 9.11
N VAL A 409 -9.74 -5.76 10.24
CA VAL A 409 -8.33 -5.86 10.68
C VAL A 409 -7.65 -7.00 9.93
N SER A 410 -8.37 -8.11 9.78
CA SER A 410 -7.95 -9.28 8.99
C SER A 410 -9.20 -9.95 8.45
N CYS A 411 -9.03 -10.97 7.62
CA CYS A 411 -10.16 -11.80 7.17
C CYS A 411 -11.00 -12.41 8.31
N ALA A 412 -10.43 -12.52 9.49
CA ALA A 412 -11.05 -13.18 10.64
C ALA A 412 -11.51 -12.22 11.74
N ALA A 413 -11.16 -10.95 11.64
CA ALA A 413 -11.41 -9.96 12.68
C ALA A 413 -11.81 -8.61 12.09
N SER A 414 -12.80 -7.99 12.69
CA SER A 414 -13.18 -6.61 12.39
C SER A 414 -13.34 -5.83 13.68
N GLU A 415 -12.95 -4.57 13.66
CA GLU A 415 -13.08 -3.64 14.76
C GLU A 415 -14.01 -2.48 14.40
N VAL A 416 -14.53 -1.78 15.40
CA VAL A 416 -15.32 -0.57 15.23
C VAL A 416 -14.35 0.61 15.14
N PHE A 417 -14.56 1.53 14.21
CA PHE A 417 -13.83 2.80 14.21
C PHE A 417 -14.05 3.52 15.53
N ALA A 418 -12.97 3.78 16.24
CA ALA A 418 -13.02 4.36 17.58
C ALA A 418 -11.90 5.36 17.81
N GLU A 419 -12.17 6.34 18.68
CA GLU A 419 -11.22 7.28 19.24
C GLU A 419 -11.33 7.23 20.76
N ASN A 420 -10.20 7.03 21.44
CA ASN A 420 -10.16 6.89 22.91
C ASN A 420 -11.16 5.87 23.46
N GLY A 421 -11.34 4.75 22.73
CA GLY A 421 -12.24 3.65 23.12
C GLY A 421 -13.73 3.90 22.89
N LYS A 422 -14.10 5.01 22.25
CA LYS A 422 -15.50 5.35 21.91
C LYS A 422 -15.67 5.26 20.39
N PRO A 423 -16.79 4.67 19.90
CA PRO A 423 -17.11 4.70 18.47
C PRO A 423 -17.12 6.12 17.92
N VAL A 424 -16.60 6.29 16.71
CA VAL A 424 -16.61 7.57 15.99
C VAL A 424 -17.43 7.45 14.70
N PRO A 425 -18.02 8.56 14.23
CA PRO A 425 -18.65 8.59 12.91
C PRO A 425 -17.66 8.22 11.82
N ALA A 426 -18.06 7.32 10.93
CA ALA A 426 -17.25 6.87 9.82
C ALA A 426 -18.12 6.54 8.61
N SER A 427 -17.51 6.47 7.44
CA SER A 427 -18.19 6.02 6.22
C SER A 427 -18.01 4.51 6.05
N SER A 428 -19.08 3.81 5.70
CA SER A 428 -18.99 2.42 5.28
C SER A 428 -18.34 2.31 3.90
N TYR A 429 -17.66 1.21 3.66
CA TYR A 429 -17.00 0.94 2.39
C TYR A 429 -17.18 -0.53 2.00
N VAL A 430 -16.89 -0.84 0.75
CA VAL A 430 -16.68 -2.22 0.29
C VAL A 430 -15.24 -2.40 -0.16
N GLU A 431 -14.69 -3.58 0.07
CA GLU A 431 -13.34 -3.92 -0.39
C GLU A 431 -13.41 -4.43 -1.84
N LEU A 432 -12.80 -3.69 -2.77
CA LEU A 432 -12.61 -4.15 -4.14
C LEU A 432 -11.52 -5.21 -4.21
N ILE A 433 -10.41 -4.97 -3.48
CA ILE A 433 -9.36 -5.93 -3.22
C ILE A 433 -9.18 -6.04 -1.71
N SER A 434 -9.31 -7.25 -1.18
CA SER A 434 -9.24 -7.53 0.25
C SER A 434 -7.95 -8.23 0.69
N GLY A 435 -7.15 -8.76 -0.23
CA GLY A 435 -5.90 -9.44 0.13
C GLY A 435 -5.05 -9.90 -1.04
N TRP A 436 -3.74 -9.95 -0.78
CA TRP A 436 -2.67 -10.43 -1.65
C TRP A 436 -2.01 -11.68 -1.06
N HIS A 437 -2.77 -12.68 -0.66
CA HIS A 437 -2.30 -13.79 0.18
C HIS A 437 -1.45 -14.83 -0.54
N GLU A 438 -1.45 -14.88 -1.85
CA GLU A 438 -0.59 -15.82 -2.61
C GLU A 438 0.60 -15.13 -3.27
N VAL A 439 1.10 -14.06 -2.66
CA VAL A 439 2.29 -13.36 -3.13
C VAL A 439 3.49 -13.78 -2.29
N SER A 440 4.53 -14.31 -2.92
CA SER A 440 5.82 -14.55 -2.29
C SER A 440 6.72 -13.33 -2.42
N GLY A 441 7.61 -13.09 -1.48
CA GLY A 441 8.58 -11.98 -1.55
C GLY A 441 8.81 -11.31 -0.20
N VAL A 442 9.43 -10.15 -0.22
CA VAL A 442 9.85 -9.42 0.99
C VAL A 442 8.66 -9.06 1.88
N ARG A 443 7.51 -8.82 1.29
CA ARG A 443 6.24 -8.61 2.01
C ARG A 443 5.16 -9.43 1.31
N PRO A 444 4.38 -10.26 2.06
CA PRO A 444 3.36 -11.13 1.48
C PRO A 444 2.15 -10.37 0.97
N GLN A 445 2.05 -9.13 1.36
CA GLN A 445 0.91 -8.29 1.09
C GLN A 445 1.25 -7.37 -0.06
N GLY A 446 0.30 -7.12 -0.94
CA GLY A 446 0.40 -6.09 -1.97
C GLY A 446 0.48 -4.71 -1.32
N ALA A 447 1.08 -3.78 -2.03
CA ALA A 447 1.16 -2.40 -1.59
C ALA A 447 0.67 -1.48 -2.72
N PRO A 448 -0.66 -1.37 -2.90
CA PRO A 448 -1.25 -0.56 -3.95
C PRO A 448 -0.93 0.92 -3.73
N VAL A 449 -0.52 1.60 -4.79
CA VAL A 449 -0.13 3.01 -4.79
C VAL A 449 -1.00 3.82 -5.73
N GLY A 450 -0.69 3.77 -7.02
CA GLY A 450 -1.38 4.54 -8.03
C GLY A 450 -2.62 3.84 -8.58
N LEU A 451 -3.63 4.61 -8.85
CA LEU A 451 -4.87 4.18 -9.49
C LEU A 451 -5.10 5.01 -10.74
N ALA A 452 -5.60 4.40 -11.81
CA ALA A 452 -6.12 5.11 -12.98
C ALA A 452 -7.30 4.37 -13.58
N VAL A 453 -8.15 5.09 -14.31
CA VAL A 453 -9.20 4.52 -15.13
C VAL A 453 -8.76 4.55 -16.58
N ALA A 454 -8.74 3.39 -17.22
CA ALA A 454 -8.40 3.30 -18.63
C ALA A 454 -9.54 3.81 -19.53
N SER A 455 -9.22 4.08 -20.79
CA SER A 455 -10.20 4.53 -21.79
C SER A 455 -11.36 3.55 -22.01
N ASP A 456 -11.17 2.26 -21.73
CA ASP A 456 -12.19 1.22 -21.77
C ASP A 456 -12.93 1.02 -20.43
N GLY A 457 -12.65 1.87 -19.45
CA GLY A 457 -13.26 1.85 -18.11
C GLY A 457 -12.66 0.86 -17.12
N ALA A 458 -11.65 0.05 -17.48
CA ALA A 458 -10.96 -0.81 -16.53
C ALA A 458 -10.14 0.01 -15.53
N ILE A 459 -9.92 -0.53 -14.34
CA ILE A 459 -9.10 0.11 -13.30
C ILE A 459 -7.67 -0.44 -13.40
N TRP A 460 -6.72 0.47 -13.42
CA TRP A 460 -5.29 0.15 -13.40
C TRP A 460 -4.70 0.50 -12.05
N LEU A 461 -3.80 -0.37 -11.59
CA LEU A 461 -3.18 -0.29 -10.28
C LEU A 461 -1.67 -0.46 -10.40
N ALA A 462 -0.90 0.46 -9.83
CA ALA A 462 0.52 0.28 -9.57
C ALA A 462 0.72 -0.29 -8.17
N GLU A 463 1.53 -1.33 -8.07
CA GLU A 463 1.88 -2.02 -6.81
C GLU A 463 3.41 -2.05 -6.69
N ASP A 464 3.97 -1.31 -5.72
CA ASP A 464 5.40 -1.02 -5.68
C ASP A 464 6.26 -2.10 -5.01
N LYS A 465 5.69 -2.87 -4.08
CA LYS A 465 6.47 -3.86 -3.30
C LYS A 465 6.78 -5.13 -4.09
N ASN A 466 5.85 -5.56 -4.91
CA ASN A 466 6.04 -6.70 -5.80
C ASN A 466 6.33 -6.24 -7.23
N GLN A 467 6.47 -4.92 -7.44
CA GLN A 467 6.88 -4.32 -8.72
C GLN A 467 5.95 -4.73 -9.87
N ALA A 468 4.66 -4.47 -9.71
CA ALA A 468 3.64 -4.91 -10.64
C ALA A 468 2.73 -3.77 -11.12
N ILE A 469 2.29 -3.87 -12.37
CA ILE A 469 1.12 -3.15 -12.89
C ILE A 469 0.02 -4.18 -13.09
N ILE A 470 -1.12 -3.92 -12.49
CA ILE A 470 -2.28 -4.79 -12.44
C ILE A 470 -3.45 -4.09 -13.12
N ARG A 471 -4.19 -4.82 -13.95
CA ARG A 471 -5.45 -4.37 -14.53
C ARG A 471 -6.60 -5.11 -13.86
N ILE A 472 -7.56 -4.37 -13.33
CA ILE A 472 -8.81 -4.92 -12.79
C ILE A 472 -9.85 -4.85 -13.90
N ASP A 473 -10.42 -6.00 -14.23
CA ASP A 473 -11.43 -6.16 -15.27
C ASP A 473 -12.67 -6.87 -14.75
N ALA A 474 -13.74 -6.89 -15.54
CA ALA A 474 -14.94 -7.64 -15.21
C ALA A 474 -14.70 -9.15 -15.40
N GLU A 475 -15.25 -9.95 -14.50
CA GLU A 475 -15.28 -11.41 -14.62
C GLU A 475 -16.66 -11.86 -15.08
N ALA A 476 -16.73 -12.65 -16.16
CA ALA A 476 -17.99 -12.97 -16.85
C ALA A 476 -18.94 -13.86 -16.02
N ASP A 477 -18.43 -14.62 -15.07
CA ASP A 477 -19.18 -15.65 -14.33
C ASP A 477 -19.38 -15.33 -12.83
N ALA A 478 -19.54 -14.07 -12.50
CA ALA A 478 -19.84 -13.69 -11.12
C ALA A 478 -21.27 -14.11 -10.73
N ALA A 479 -21.49 -15.37 -10.43
CA ALA A 479 -22.62 -15.76 -9.58
C ALA A 479 -22.57 -14.94 -8.30
N ALA A 480 -23.74 -14.49 -7.82
CA ALA A 480 -23.85 -13.75 -6.56
C ALA A 480 -23.21 -14.58 -5.43
N VAL A 481 -21.96 -14.31 -5.15
CA VAL A 481 -21.19 -15.06 -4.17
C VAL A 481 -21.30 -14.32 -2.84
N GLY A 482 -21.52 -15.09 -1.79
CA GLY A 482 -21.48 -14.63 -0.41
C GLY A 482 -20.17 -13.91 -0.04
N PRO A 483 -19.96 -13.56 1.22
CA PRO A 483 -18.78 -12.82 1.65
C PRO A 483 -17.53 -13.48 1.08
N LEU A 484 -16.62 -12.64 0.57
CA LEU A 484 -15.34 -13.06 -0.03
C LEU A 484 -14.69 -14.15 0.84
N PRO A 485 -14.34 -15.32 0.28
CA PRO A 485 -13.58 -16.28 1.03
C PRO A 485 -12.27 -15.61 1.40
N CYS A 486 -12.04 -15.45 2.68
CA CYS A 486 -10.71 -15.24 3.18
C CYS A 486 -9.91 -16.46 2.73
N GLY A 487 -8.93 -16.31 1.86
CA GLY A 487 -8.07 -17.40 1.35
C GLY A 487 -7.30 -18.13 2.45
N ASN A 488 -7.63 -17.84 3.69
CA ASN A 488 -7.00 -18.29 4.91
C ASN A 488 -8.01 -19.08 5.75
N ARG A 489 -7.51 -19.72 6.77
CA ARG A 489 -8.32 -20.51 7.70
C ARG A 489 -9.46 -19.69 8.28
N THR A 490 -10.65 -20.25 8.31
CA THR A 490 -11.80 -19.62 8.97
C THR A 490 -11.53 -19.40 10.46
N PRO A 491 -12.20 -18.46 11.13
CA PRO A 491 -12.10 -18.29 12.58
C PRO A 491 -12.38 -19.57 13.37
N ALA A 492 -13.27 -20.41 12.88
CA ALA A 492 -13.58 -21.70 13.48
C ALA A 492 -12.40 -22.68 13.34
N GLN A 493 -11.78 -22.77 12.15
CA GLN A 493 -10.58 -23.58 11.92
C GLN A 493 -9.40 -23.11 12.78
N ILE A 494 -9.15 -21.79 12.83
CA ILE A 494 -8.12 -21.20 13.70
C ILE A 494 -8.39 -21.56 15.15
N SER A 495 -9.61 -21.38 15.63
CA SER A 495 -9.99 -21.69 17.02
C SER A 495 -9.83 -23.18 17.34
N ALA A 496 -10.15 -24.06 16.40
CA ALA A 496 -9.96 -25.50 16.56
C ALA A 496 -8.48 -25.89 16.63
N ILE A 497 -7.63 -25.28 15.78
CA ILE A 497 -6.17 -25.50 15.80
C ILE A 497 -5.59 -24.97 17.11
N VAL A 498 -5.90 -23.74 17.50
CA VAL A 498 -5.45 -23.11 18.75
C VAL A 498 -5.83 -24.00 19.95
N SER A 499 -7.08 -24.45 20.04
CA SER A 499 -7.54 -25.32 21.12
C SER A 499 -6.73 -26.62 21.19
N ARG A 500 -6.40 -27.24 20.05
CA ARG A 500 -5.58 -28.46 20.00
C ARG A 500 -4.14 -28.23 20.45
N VAL A 501 -3.53 -27.14 19.95
CA VAL A 501 -2.16 -26.75 20.33
C VAL A 501 -2.06 -26.43 21.80
N MET A 502 -3.00 -25.67 22.35
CA MET A 502 -2.99 -25.25 23.75
C MET A 502 -3.26 -26.42 24.74
N LYS A 503 -3.94 -27.47 24.28
CA LYS A 503 -4.14 -28.72 25.07
C LYS A 503 -2.91 -29.62 25.04
N ASN A 504 -2.04 -29.52 24.05
CA ASN A 504 -0.82 -30.32 23.95
C ASN A 504 0.32 -29.63 24.73
N GLY A 505 0.73 -30.23 25.85
CA GLY A 505 1.72 -29.64 26.75
C GLY A 505 3.07 -29.36 26.10
N ASP A 506 3.53 -30.19 25.15
CA ASP A 506 4.81 -30.00 24.46
C ASP A 506 4.73 -28.86 23.46
N ASN A 507 3.69 -28.81 22.65
CA ASN A 507 3.48 -27.72 21.70
C ASN A 507 3.27 -26.38 22.42
N ARG A 508 2.54 -26.38 23.53
CA ARG A 508 2.36 -25.18 24.34
C ARG A 508 3.69 -24.68 24.90
N ARG A 509 4.54 -25.54 25.47
CA ARG A 509 5.87 -25.13 25.97
C ARG A 509 6.73 -24.52 24.86
N ARG A 510 6.76 -25.15 23.66
CA ARG A 510 7.50 -24.62 22.50
C ARG A 510 6.95 -23.27 22.05
N LEU A 511 5.62 -23.12 21.98
CA LEU A 511 4.97 -21.86 21.65
C LEU A 511 5.36 -20.76 22.65
N THR A 512 5.28 -21.04 23.95
CA THR A 512 5.67 -20.08 25.01
C THR A 512 7.12 -19.64 24.84
N GLN A 513 8.03 -20.58 24.57
CA GLN A 513 9.44 -20.26 24.33
C GLN A 513 9.62 -19.42 23.06
N VAL A 514 9.02 -19.80 21.94
CA VAL A 514 9.07 -19.04 20.68
C VAL A 514 8.50 -17.63 20.88
N ARG A 515 7.37 -17.50 21.56
CA ARG A 515 6.80 -16.20 21.87
C ARG A 515 7.75 -15.34 22.71
N ALA A 516 8.24 -15.86 23.82
CA ALA A 516 9.06 -15.07 24.75
C ALA A 516 10.42 -14.70 24.16
N ASP A 517 11.11 -15.66 23.53
CA ASP A 517 12.51 -15.50 23.12
C ASP A 517 12.69 -15.01 21.69
N LEU A 518 11.73 -15.24 20.78
CA LEU A 518 11.77 -14.73 19.42
C LEU A 518 10.82 -13.53 19.26
N ILE A 519 9.53 -13.73 19.49
CA ILE A 519 8.52 -12.72 19.13
C ILE A 519 8.64 -11.48 20.04
N GLU A 520 8.55 -11.63 21.36
CA GLU A 520 8.58 -10.49 22.28
C GLU A 520 9.95 -9.80 22.32
N ARG A 521 11.04 -10.56 22.22
CA ARG A 521 12.38 -9.95 22.30
C ARG A 521 12.87 -9.34 20.99
N ARG A 522 12.47 -9.88 19.82
CA ARG A 522 13.12 -9.56 18.55
C ARG A 522 12.16 -9.10 17.46
N CYS A 523 10.87 -9.37 17.56
CA CYS A 523 9.90 -9.06 16.52
C CYS A 523 8.98 -7.90 16.89
N ILE A 524 8.56 -7.81 18.15
CA ILE A 524 7.49 -6.91 18.58
C ILE A 524 7.86 -5.41 18.44
N GLY A 525 9.14 -5.09 18.53
CA GLY A 525 9.62 -3.71 18.35
C GLY A 525 9.34 -3.12 16.95
N CYS A 526 9.17 -4.01 15.95
CA CYS A 526 8.84 -3.62 14.57
C CYS A 526 7.47 -4.14 14.13
N HIS A 527 6.89 -5.10 14.87
CA HIS A 527 5.65 -5.80 14.55
C HIS A 527 4.70 -5.77 15.74
N ALA A 528 3.99 -4.67 15.90
CA ALA A 528 2.96 -4.53 16.94
C ALA A 528 1.72 -5.44 16.71
N ASP A 529 1.68 -6.13 15.59
CA ASP A 529 0.50 -6.86 15.07
C ASP A 529 0.20 -8.17 15.81
N PHE A 530 1.09 -8.62 16.69
CA PHE A 530 0.90 -9.88 17.45
C PHE A 530 -0.20 -9.79 18.52
N ASP A 531 -0.88 -8.65 18.63
CA ASP A 531 -1.98 -8.39 19.58
C ASP A 531 -1.64 -8.73 21.05
N ILE A 532 -0.36 -8.56 21.43
CA ILE A 532 0.09 -8.70 22.82
C ILE A 532 -0.16 -7.38 23.54
N LYS A 533 -1.02 -7.42 24.58
CA LYS A 533 -1.39 -6.24 25.38
C LYS A 533 -0.80 -6.32 26.79
N PRO A 534 -0.50 -5.17 27.42
CA PRO A 534 -0.13 -5.14 28.83
C PRO A 534 -1.18 -5.84 29.71
N GLY A 535 -0.74 -6.61 30.70
CA GLY A 535 -1.63 -7.31 31.62
C GLY A 535 -2.13 -8.67 31.16
N MET A 536 -1.81 -9.11 29.93
CA MET A 536 -2.13 -10.46 29.48
C MET A 536 -1.30 -11.50 30.22
N SER A 537 -1.93 -12.62 30.60
CA SER A 537 -1.23 -13.83 31.07
C SER A 537 -0.47 -14.48 29.92
N ASP A 538 0.54 -15.30 30.21
CA ASP A 538 1.30 -16.04 29.20
C ASP A 538 0.41 -16.87 28.28
N SER A 539 -0.62 -17.51 28.81
CA SER A 539 -1.57 -18.28 28.00
C SER A 539 -2.40 -17.42 27.06
N GLN A 540 -2.74 -16.19 27.45
CA GLN A 540 -3.43 -15.24 26.58
C GLN A 540 -2.50 -14.73 25.48
N LYS A 541 -1.25 -14.41 25.82
CA LYS A 541 -0.22 -14.01 24.86
C LYS A 541 0.10 -15.12 23.86
N ASP A 542 0.28 -16.36 24.33
CA ASP A 542 0.50 -17.53 23.47
C ASP A 542 -0.67 -17.72 22.48
N THR A 543 -1.89 -17.57 22.97
CA THR A 543 -3.09 -17.64 22.14
C THR A 543 -3.13 -16.55 21.09
N ALA A 544 -2.81 -15.30 21.45
CA ALA A 544 -2.80 -14.17 20.54
C ALA A 544 -1.76 -14.36 19.42
N VAL A 545 -0.52 -14.68 19.78
CA VAL A 545 0.56 -14.95 18.81
C VAL A 545 0.20 -16.10 17.88
N LEU A 546 -0.30 -17.21 18.39
CA LEU A 546 -0.69 -18.35 17.56
C LEU A 546 -1.85 -18.01 16.63
N ARG A 547 -2.86 -17.29 17.10
CA ARG A 547 -3.97 -16.81 16.25
C ARG A 547 -3.45 -15.93 15.12
N PHE A 548 -2.58 -14.99 15.43
CA PHE A 548 -1.97 -14.12 14.43
C PHE A 548 -1.20 -14.92 13.37
N MET A 549 -0.32 -15.85 13.79
CA MET A 549 0.45 -16.67 12.85
C MET A 549 -0.43 -17.57 11.97
N LEU A 550 -1.56 -18.04 12.48
CA LEU A 550 -2.50 -18.90 11.75
C LEU A 550 -3.46 -18.13 10.86
N ALA A 551 -3.75 -16.86 11.19
CA ALA A 551 -4.67 -16.03 10.43
C ALA A 551 -4.12 -15.66 9.05
N GLN A 552 -2.79 -15.68 8.89
CA GLN A 552 -2.11 -15.44 7.63
C GLN A 552 -1.49 -16.75 7.14
N GLU A 553 -2.07 -17.33 6.11
CA GLU A 553 -1.67 -18.65 5.59
C GLU A 553 -0.20 -18.75 5.20
N SER A 554 0.36 -17.63 4.76
CA SER A 554 1.78 -17.56 4.39
C SER A 554 2.75 -17.49 5.57
N TRP A 555 2.32 -17.19 6.78
CA TRP A 555 3.24 -17.06 7.92
C TRP A 555 3.76 -18.38 8.40
N ILE A 556 2.85 -19.31 8.74
CA ILE A 556 3.19 -20.67 9.09
C ILE A 556 2.27 -21.66 8.38
N HIS A 557 2.84 -22.77 7.95
CA HIS A 557 2.08 -23.90 7.40
C HIS A 557 2.07 -25.02 8.44
N PRO A 558 0.95 -25.27 9.13
CA PRO A 558 0.82 -26.37 10.06
C PRO A 558 1.30 -27.69 9.48
N GLY A 559 2.19 -28.38 10.18
CA GLY A 559 2.81 -29.62 9.74
C GLY A 559 3.97 -29.45 8.72
N ASN A 560 4.20 -28.25 8.18
CA ASN A 560 5.28 -27.97 7.22
C ASN A 560 5.99 -26.65 7.55
N PRO A 561 7.01 -26.67 8.42
CA PRO A 561 7.70 -25.45 8.82
C PRO A 561 8.39 -24.71 7.67
N GLU A 562 8.97 -25.43 6.71
CA GLU A 562 9.70 -24.84 5.59
C GLU A 562 8.77 -24.14 4.56
N GLY A 563 7.49 -24.50 4.54
CA GLY A 563 6.50 -23.87 3.67
C GLY A 563 6.12 -22.45 4.11
N GLY A 564 6.40 -22.08 5.37
CA GLY A 564 6.00 -20.79 5.95
C GLY A 564 7.03 -19.68 5.75
N ARG A 565 6.56 -18.45 5.58
CA ARG A 565 7.42 -17.26 5.44
C ARG A 565 8.18 -16.92 6.72
N LEU A 566 7.61 -17.20 7.87
CA LEU A 566 8.34 -17.01 9.13
C LEU A 566 9.63 -17.81 9.13
N HIS A 567 9.59 -19.08 8.68
CA HIS A 567 10.77 -19.91 8.53
C HIS A 567 11.80 -19.28 7.57
N SER A 568 11.41 -18.95 6.34
CA SER A 568 12.35 -18.39 5.35
C SER A 568 12.99 -17.08 5.83
N ARG A 569 12.22 -16.24 6.55
CA ARG A 569 12.69 -14.97 7.11
C ARG A 569 13.70 -15.14 8.23
N VAL A 570 13.41 -15.98 9.19
CA VAL A 570 14.29 -16.14 10.37
C VAL A 570 15.53 -16.97 10.06
N TRP A 571 15.45 -17.92 9.13
CA TRP A 571 16.59 -18.70 8.65
C TRP A 571 17.41 -18.02 7.54
N GLY A 572 16.91 -16.91 6.98
CA GLY A 572 17.59 -16.21 5.87
C GLY A 572 17.66 -17.03 4.58
N LYS A 573 16.71 -17.94 4.36
CA LYS A 573 16.64 -18.76 3.16
C LYS A 573 16.01 -17.98 2.00
N GLY A 574 16.62 -18.06 0.81
CA GLY A 574 16.13 -17.38 -0.39
C GLY A 574 16.56 -15.91 -0.50
N ALA A 575 15.94 -15.17 -1.43
CA ALA A 575 16.22 -13.75 -1.70
C ALA A 575 15.55 -12.80 -0.69
N GLU A 576 14.86 -13.32 0.32
CA GLU A 576 14.13 -12.52 1.28
C GLU A 576 15.05 -11.84 2.32
N LYS A 577 14.62 -10.66 2.76
CA LYS A 577 15.29 -9.95 3.84
C LYS A 577 15.20 -10.75 5.14
N VAL A 578 16.35 -11.04 5.78
CA VAL A 578 16.39 -11.76 7.06
C VAL A 578 15.74 -10.92 8.16
N MET A 579 15.03 -11.59 9.06
CA MET A 579 14.40 -11.00 10.22
C MET A 579 14.83 -11.77 11.51
N PRO A 580 15.13 -11.10 12.59
CA PRO A 580 15.30 -9.64 12.74
C PRO A 580 16.42 -9.08 11.85
N ALA A 581 16.63 -7.76 11.83
CA ALA A 581 17.59 -7.13 10.92
C ALA A 581 19.04 -7.66 11.10
N ASP A 582 19.40 -8.05 12.31
CA ASP A 582 20.67 -8.68 12.72
C ASP A 582 20.65 -10.22 12.63
N GLY A 583 19.59 -10.82 12.07
CA GLY A 583 19.38 -12.27 12.10
C GLY A 583 20.50 -13.10 11.46
N ARG A 584 21.21 -12.58 10.45
CA ARG A 584 22.38 -13.27 9.86
C ARG A 584 23.55 -13.33 10.84
N GLU A 585 23.80 -12.25 11.58
CA GLU A 585 24.84 -12.18 12.59
C GLU A 585 24.49 -13.09 13.77
N LEU A 586 23.24 -13.09 14.21
CA LEU A 586 22.72 -14.00 15.24
C LEU A 586 22.88 -15.47 14.86
N LEU A 587 22.56 -15.84 13.61
CA LEU A 587 22.75 -17.21 13.12
C LEU A 587 24.21 -17.65 13.11
N ALA A 588 25.14 -16.71 12.81
CA ALA A 588 26.56 -16.99 12.78
C ALA A 588 27.20 -17.09 14.17
N ASN A 589 26.77 -16.24 15.11
CA ASN A 589 27.48 -15.98 16.36
C ASN A 589 26.76 -16.43 17.63
N GLU A 590 25.43 -16.69 17.55
CA GLU A 590 24.62 -17.10 18.71
C GLU A 590 24.05 -18.52 18.57
N PRO A 591 24.71 -19.55 19.12
CA PRO A 591 24.19 -20.94 19.09
C PRO A 591 22.77 -21.07 19.68
N GLY A 592 22.43 -20.29 20.69
CA GLY A 592 21.11 -20.24 21.30
C GLY A 592 20.01 -19.76 20.34
N TYR A 593 20.34 -18.83 19.43
CA TYR A 593 19.40 -18.37 18.42
C TYR A 593 19.04 -19.47 17.42
N LYS A 594 20.03 -20.23 16.96
CA LYS A 594 19.81 -21.39 16.10
C LYS A 594 18.94 -22.46 16.77
N ALA A 595 19.19 -22.73 18.04
CA ALA A 595 18.38 -23.68 18.83
C ALA A 595 16.92 -23.21 18.96
N LEU A 596 16.70 -21.89 19.11
CA LEU A 596 15.38 -21.29 19.13
C LEU A 596 14.63 -21.46 17.80
N LEU A 597 15.32 -21.29 16.66
CA LEU A 597 14.72 -21.50 15.35
C LEU A 597 14.36 -22.97 15.11
N ILE A 598 15.18 -23.91 15.58
CA ILE A 598 14.85 -25.35 15.57
C ILE A 598 13.60 -25.62 16.43
N THR A 599 13.45 -24.91 17.56
CA THR A 599 12.25 -25.00 18.40
C THR A 599 11.01 -24.47 17.65
N LEU A 600 11.14 -23.37 16.93
CA LEU A 600 10.08 -22.84 16.06
C LEU A 600 9.66 -23.86 15.00
N ASP A 601 10.62 -24.43 14.28
CA ASP A 601 10.34 -25.42 13.23
C ASP A 601 9.66 -26.67 13.82
N THR A 602 10.16 -27.15 14.97
CA THR A 602 9.57 -28.30 15.67
C THR A 602 8.15 -27.98 16.16
N PHE A 603 7.92 -26.76 16.62
CA PHE A 603 6.59 -26.28 17.00
C PHE A 603 5.64 -26.28 15.79
N VAL A 604 6.04 -25.68 14.67
CA VAL A 604 5.20 -25.59 13.46
C VAL A 604 4.91 -26.98 12.90
N ALA A 605 5.92 -27.87 12.86
CA ALA A 605 5.74 -29.28 12.45
C ALA A 605 4.74 -30.03 13.34
N GLY A 606 4.70 -29.71 14.64
CA GLY A 606 3.78 -30.31 15.60
C GLY A 606 2.34 -29.73 15.57
N ILE A 607 2.08 -28.67 14.81
CA ILE A 607 0.73 -28.13 14.65
C ILE A 607 -0.08 -29.06 13.73
N PRO A 608 -1.24 -29.58 14.16
CA PRO A 608 -2.06 -30.43 13.30
C PRO A 608 -2.52 -29.67 12.06
N ALA A 609 -2.34 -30.25 10.88
CA ALA A 609 -2.94 -29.72 9.66
C ALA A 609 -4.48 -29.62 9.82
N ALA A 610 -5.06 -28.55 9.30
CA ALA A 610 -6.52 -28.44 9.24
C ALA A 610 -7.02 -29.52 8.26
N ARG A 611 -7.83 -30.45 8.74
CA ARG A 611 -8.63 -31.33 7.90
C ARG A 611 -9.88 -30.63 7.48
#